data_ac8599d6edb263d9402f1bb4c4b547e3
#
_entry.id   ac8599d6edb263d9402f1bb4c4b547e3
#
_cell.length_a   1.000
_cell.length_b   1.000
_cell.length_c   1.000
_cell.angle_alpha   90.00
_cell.angle_beta   90.00
_cell.angle_gamma   90.00
#
_symmetry.space_group_name_H-M   'P 1'
#
loop_
_entity.id
_entity.type
_entity.pdbx_description
1 polymer ?
#
loop_
_entity_poly.entity_id
_entity_poly.type
_entity_poly.pdbx_seq_one_letter_code
_entity_poly.pdbx_strand_id
1 'polypeptide(L)'
;MTLEEYQDLAFKTALASAKNPAYMITNLTSEAGEVAGKYAKWIRDGVLDEVGMKKEVGDVLWQIAGLSTVMGWSLADVASQNLRKLAERQANNTITGNGDSR
;
A
#
# COMPACT_ATOMS: atom_id res chain seq x y z
N MET A 1 -11.29 -6.51 12.32
CA MET A 1 -10.28 -7.20 11.48
C MET A 1 -8.92 -6.58 11.73
N THR A 2 -7.90 -7.42 11.94
CA THR A 2 -6.51 -6.97 12.08
C THR A 2 -5.81 -6.93 10.73
N LEU A 3 -4.65 -6.28 10.66
CA LEU A 3 -3.82 -6.28 9.44
C LEU A 3 -3.35 -7.70 9.10
N GLU A 4 -3.05 -8.52 10.10
CA GLU A 4 -2.66 -9.91 9.90
C GLU A 4 -3.79 -10.74 9.28
N GLU A 5 -4.99 -10.59 9.80
CA GLU A 5 -6.18 -11.25 9.23
C GLU A 5 -6.43 -10.80 7.79
N TYR A 6 -6.32 -9.50 7.52
CA TYR A 6 -6.46 -8.97 6.17
C TYR A 6 -5.41 -9.58 5.23
N GLN A 7 -4.15 -9.61 5.66
CA GLN A 7 -3.05 -10.16 4.85
C GLN A 7 -3.32 -11.60 4.46
N ASP A 8 -3.74 -12.43 5.42
CA ASP A 8 -4.03 -13.84 5.17
C ASP A 8 -5.22 -14.03 4.23
N LEU A 9 -6.29 -13.31 4.48
CA LEU A 9 -7.51 -13.41 3.65
C LEU A 9 -7.26 -12.88 2.23
N ALA A 10 -6.55 -11.77 2.10
CA ALA A 10 -6.24 -11.19 0.80
C ALA A 10 -5.41 -12.13 -0.06
N PHE A 11 -4.41 -12.80 0.51
CA PHE A 11 -3.53 -13.69 -0.25
C PHE A 11 -4.25 -14.92 -0.79
N LYS A 12 -5.35 -15.34 -0.16
CA LYS A 12 -6.19 -16.44 -0.65
C LYS A 12 -6.83 -16.12 -2.00
N THR A 13 -6.94 -14.86 -2.37
CA THR A 13 -7.47 -14.45 -3.66
C THR A 13 -6.42 -14.37 -4.76
N ALA A 14 -5.14 -14.53 -4.42
CA ALA A 14 -4.05 -14.42 -5.38
C ALA A 14 -3.97 -15.66 -6.28
N LEU A 15 -3.87 -15.43 -7.58
CA LEU A 15 -3.60 -16.49 -8.55
C LEU A 15 -2.14 -16.93 -8.44
N ALA A 16 -1.83 -18.16 -8.86
CA ALA A 16 -0.47 -18.70 -8.83
C ALA A 16 0.54 -17.78 -9.53
N SER A 17 0.15 -17.18 -10.65
CA SER A 17 0.99 -16.25 -11.42
C SER A 17 1.33 -14.96 -10.68
N ALA A 18 0.58 -14.61 -9.64
CA ALA A 18 0.80 -13.40 -8.84
C ALA A 18 1.67 -13.65 -7.61
N LYS A 19 1.89 -14.91 -7.24
CA LYS A 19 2.57 -15.29 -5.99
C LYS A 19 4.09 -15.22 -6.11
N ASN A 20 4.62 -14.06 -6.48
CA ASN A 20 6.04 -13.81 -6.57
C ASN A 20 6.32 -12.31 -6.38
N PRO A 21 7.54 -11.93 -5.93
CA PRO A 21 7.87 -10.53 -5.68
C PRO A 21 7.80 -9.65 -6.93
N ALA A 22 8.21 -10.16 -8.08
CA ALA A 22 8.24 -9.38 -9.32
C ALA A 22 6.84 -8.91 -9.70
N TYR A 23 5.84 -9.79 -9.66
CA TYR A 23 4.46 -9.43 -9.94
C TYR A 23 3.95 -8.41 -8.92
N MET A 24 4.13 -8.69 -7.64
CA MET A 24 3.59 -7.84 -6.58
C MET A 24 4.18 -6.43 -6.60
N ILE A 25 5.48 -6.29 -6.86
CA ILE A 25 6.14 -4.98 -6.97
C ILE A 25 5.69 -4.26 -8.23
N THR A 26 5.69 -4.94 -9.35
CA THR A 26 5.35 -4.31 -10.64
C THR A 26 3.89 -3.85 -10.66
N ASN A 27 2.98 -4.71 -10.20
CA ASN A 27 1.56 -4.37 -10.22
C ASN A 27 1.17 -3.33 -9.18
N LEU A 28 1.98 -3.12 -8.14
CA LEU A 28 1.80 -2.03 -7.19
C LEU A 28 1.80 -0.67 -7.89
N THR A 29 2.73 -0.47 -8.83
CA THR A 29 2.78 0.77 -9.61
C THR A 29 1.54 0.95 -10.47
N SER A 30 1.04 -0.13 -11.08
CA SER A 30 -0.19 -0.11 -11.86
C SER A 30 -1.39 0.30 -11.01
N GLU A 31 -1.56 -0.30 -9.84
CA GLU A 31 -2.67 0.03 -8.93
C GLU A 31 -2.57 1.45 -8.37
N ALA A 32 -1.36 1.90 -8.04
CA ALA A 32 -1.15 3.30 -7.63
C ALA A 32 -1.53 4.25 -8.77
N GLY A 33 -1.25 3.89 -10.01
CA GLY A 33 -1.66 4.65 -11.19
C GLY A 33 -3.17 4.75 -11.34
N GLU A 34 -3.92 3.71 -10.97
CA GLU A 34 -5.38 3.73 -11.00
C GLU A 34 -5.95 4.75 -10.00
N VAL A 35 -5.34 4.89 -8.82
CA VAL A 35 -5.70 5.95 -7.86
C VAL A 35 -5.47 7.33 -8.49
N ALA A 36 -4.30 7.52 -9.09
CA ALA A 36 -3.95 8.77 -9.77
C ALA A 36 -4.91 9.08 -10.93
N GLY A 37 -5.34 8.04 -11.67
CA GLY A 37 -6.32 8.17 -12.74
C GLY A 37 -7.67 8.68 -12.25
N LYS A 38 -8.13 8.23 -11.08
CA LYS A 38 -9.37 8.73 -10.47
C LYS A 38 -9.25 10.21 -10.10
N TYR A 39 -8.09 10.62 -9.59
CA TYR A 39 -7.83 12.03 -9.28
C TYR A 39 -7.79 12.90 -10.55
N ALA A 40 -7.14 12.42 -11.60
CA ALA A 40 -7.08 13.13 -12.88
C ALA A 40 -8.49 13.37 -13.47
N LYS A 41 -9.36 12.37 -13.39
CA LYS A 41 -10.76 12.49 -13.82
C LYS A 41 -11.54 13.49 -12.97
N TRP A 42 -11.26 13.56 -11.68
CA TRP A 42 -11.85 14.56 -10.79
C TRP A 42 -11.45 15.98 -11.22
N ILE A 43 -10.18 16.20 -11.53
CA ILE A 43 -9.71 17.50 -12.04
C ILE A 43 -10.41 17.82 -13.36
N ARG A 44 -10.48 16.87 -14.28
CA ARG A 44 -11.08 17.06 -15.60
C ARG A 44 -12.57 17.36 -15.54
N ASP A 45 -13.31 16.59 -14.75
CA ASP A 45 -14.79 16.56 -14.79
C ASP A 45 -15.42 17.36 -13.64
N GLY A 46 -14.64 17.76 -12.62
CA GLY A 46 -15.12 18.51 -11.45
C GLY A 46 -15.89 17.69 -10.43
N VAL A 47 -16.00 16.37 -10.62
CA VAL A 47 -16.76 15.47 -9.74
C VAL A 47 -15.84 14.30 -9.34
N LEU A 48 -15.72 14.05 -8.03
CA LEU A 48 -14.97 12.93 -7.50
C LEU A 48 -15.80 11.65 -7.52
N ASP A 49 -15.29 10.60 -8.17
CA ASP A 49 -15.77 9.23 -8.02
C ASP A 49 -15.17 8.65 -6.73
N GLU A 50 -15.76 8.99 -5.60
CA GLU A 50 -15.23 8.60 -4.29
C GLU A 50 -15.28 7.08 -4.09
N VAL A 51 -16.36 6.45 -4.49
CA VAL A 51 -16.52 4.99 -4.38
C VAL A 51 -15.46 4.27 -5.21
N GLY A 52 -15.27 4.70 -6.45
CA GLY A 52 -14.25 4.14 -7.33
C GLY A 52 -12.84 4.37 -6.80
N MET A 53 -12.54 5.55 -6.28
CA MET A 53 -11.23 5.85 -5.71
C MET A 53 -10.93 4.95 -4.50
N LYS A 54 -11.90 4.73 -3.62
CA LYS A 54 -11.74 3.82 -2.48
C LYS A 54 -11.43 2.39 -2.91
N LYS A 55 -12.06 1.93 -3.98
CA LYS A 55 -11.77 0.60 -4.55
C LYS A 55 -10.32 0.51 -5.02
N GLU A 56 -9.83 1.54 -5.72
CA GLU A 56 -8.45 1.55 -6.20
C GLU A 56 -7.44 1.64 -5.04
N VAL A 57 -7.75 2.37 -3.98
CA VAL A 57 -6.92 2.39 -2.77
C VAL A 57 -6.88 1.00 -2.13
N GLY A 58 -8.01 0.29 -2.11
CA GLY A 58 -8.07 -1.10 -1.65
C GLY A 58 -7.17 -2.02 -2.47
N ASP A 59 -7.12 -1.84 -3.78
CA ASP A 59 -6.26 -2.63 -4.67
C ASP A 59 -4.76 -2.36 -4.39
N VAL A 60 -4.40 -1.13 -4.07
CA VAL A 60 -3.03 -0.80 -3.62
C VAL A 60 -2.70 -1.54 -2.31
N LEU A 61 -3.62 -1.53 -1.36
CA LEU A 61 -3.45 -2.25 -0.10
C LEU A 61 -3.28 -3.76 -0.33
N TRP A 62 -4.05 -4.32 -1.26
CA TRP A 62 -3.94 -5.74 -1.63
C TRP A 62 -2.54 -6.07 -2.15
N GLN A 63 -1.98 -5.21 -3.01
CA GLN A 63 -0.62 -5.40 -3.54
C GLN A 63 0.43 -5.33 -2.43
N ILE A 64 0.29 -4.40 -1.49
CA ILE A 64 1.20 -4.25 -0.36
C ILE A 64 1.14 -5.49 0.53
N ALA A 65 -0.06 -5.98 0.82
CA ALA A 65 -0.25 -7.20 1.61
C ALA A 65 0.32 -8.42 0.90
N GLY A 66 0.09 -8.54 -0.41
CA GLY A 66 0.61 -9.63 -1.23
C GLY A 66 2.13 -9.62 -1.31
N LEU A 67 2.74 -8.46 -1.49
CA LEU A 67 4.18 -8.30 -1.47
C LEU A 67 4.75 -8.76 -0.13
N SER A 68 4.15 -8.33 0.96
CA SER A 68 4.58 -8.74 2.30
C SER A 68 4.56 -10.26 2.44
N THR A 69 3.49 -10.92 1.98
CA THR A 69 3.38 -12.38 2.06
C THR A 69 4.46 -13.09 1.24
N VAL A 70 4.68 -12.70 -0.01
CA VAL A 70 5.67 -13.38 -0.87
C VAL A 70 7.10 -13.12 -0.40
N MET A 71 7.35 -12.05 0.34
CA MET A 71 8.65 -11.75 0.95
C MET A 71 8.81 -12.38 2.34
N GLY A 72 7.79 -13.02 2.87
CA GLY A 72 7.83 -13.61 4.20
C GLY A 72 7.71 -12.58 5.33
N TRP A 73 7.11 -11.42 5.07
CA TRP A 73 6.92 -10.36 6.06
C TRP A 73 5.51 -10.35 6.62
N SER A 74 5.38 -9.94 7.88
CA SER A 74 4.09 -9.61 8.47
C SER A 74 3.74 -8.16 8.12
N LEU A 75 2.56 -7.94 7.55
CA LEU A 75 2.07 -6.59 7.27
C LEU A 75 1.91 -5.78 8.56
N ALA A 76 1.48 -6.43 9.64
CA ALA A 76 1.38 -5.79 10.95
C ALA A 76 2.75 -5.31 11.45
N ASP A 77 3.80 -6.10 11.26
CA ASP A 77 5.17 -5.69 11.61
C ASP A 77 5.66 -4.53 10.76
N VAL A 78 5.39 -4.57 9.46
CA VAL A 78 5.73 -3.46 8.56
C VAL A 78 5.07 -2.16 9.05
N ALA A 79 3.81 -2.22 9.40
CA ALA A 79 3.08 -1.08 9.94
C ALA A 79 3.67 -0.59 11.26
N SER A 80 4.00 -1.51 12.18
CA SER A 80 4.59 -1.16 13.48
C SER A 80 5.97 -0.52 13.33
N GLN A 81 6.80 -1.04 12.42
CA GLN A 81 8.11 -0.45 12.14
C GLN A 81 7.99 0.94 11.54
N ASN A 82 7.01 1.14 10.67
CA ASN A 82 6.75 2.46 10.09
C ASN A 82 6.36 3.46 11.17
N LEU A 83 5.47 3.10 12.09
CA LEU A 83 5.07 3.97 13.19
C LEU A 83 6.24 4.32 14.11
N ARG A 84 7.11 3.35 14.41
CA ARG A 84 8.32 3.62 15.22
C ARG A 84 9.26 4.58 14.52
N LYS A 85 9.50 4.39 13.23
CA LYS A 85 10.32 5.30 12.41
C LYS A 85 9.77 6.73 12.46
N LEU A 86 8.47 6.88 12.29
CA LEU A 86 7.82 8.19 12.32
C LEU A 86 7.87 8.83 13.71
N ALA A 87 7.69 8.06 14.77
CA ALA A 87 7.81 8.55 16.15
C ALA A 87 9.22 9.07 16.46
N GLU A 88 10.26 8.35 16.00
CA GLU A 88 11.64 8.78 16.15
C GLU A 88 11.92 10.09 15.40
N ARG A 89 11.44 10.19 14.16
CA ARG A 89 11.59 11.44 13.37
C ARG A 89 10.86 12.60 14.03
N GLN A 90 9.68 12.38 14.56
CA GLN A 90 8.94 13.40 15.28
C GLN A 90 9.68 13.87 16.53
N ALA A 91 10.25 12.93 17.33
CA ALA A 91 11.03 13.24 18.51
C ALA A 91 12.32 14.03 18.18
N ASN A 92 12.91 13.76 17.01
CA ASN A 92 14.15 14.39 16.56
C ASN A 92 13.92 15.61 15.66
N ASN A 93 12.66 16.01 15.40
CA ASN A 93 12.30 17.08 14.47
C ASN A 93 12.84 16.86 13.06
N THR A 94 12.85 15.62 12.59
CA THR A 94 13.38 15.25 11.27
C THR A 94 12.33 14.70 10.30
N ILE A 95 11.04 14.92 10.59
CA ILE A 95 9.93 14.47 9.71
C ILE A 95 10.12 15.04 8.30
N THR A 96 10.53 16.31 8.16
CA THR A 96 10.70 17.00 6.88
C THR A 96 12.08 16.81 6.26
N GLY A 97 12.95 16.02 6.87
CA GLY A 97 14.25 15.71 6.30
C GLY A 97 14.19 14.75 5.12
N ASN A 98 15.35 14.33 4.63
CA ASN A 98 15.50 13.40 3.51
C ASN A 98 16.13 12.08 3.96
N GLY A 99 15.74 11.01 3.29
CA GLY A 99 16.29 9.68 3.51
C GLY A 99 15.70 8.96 4.71
N ASP A 100 15.82 7.64 4.73
CA ASP A 100 15.24 6.82 5.78
C ASP A 100 16.04 6.81 7.10
N SER A 101 17.27 7.26 7.07
CA SER A 101 18.14 7.29 8.25
C SER A 101 18.16 8.63 8.99
N ARG A 102 17.34 9.57 8.58
CA ARG A 102 17.28 10.90 9.19
C ARG A 102 16.74 10.93 10.61
#